data_b327ef929dec47b87570cc1dda32c883
#
_entry.id   b327ef929dec47b87570cc1dda32c883
#
_cell.length_a   1.000
_cell.length_b   1.000
_cell.length_c   1.000
_cell.angle_alpha   90.00
_cell.angle_beta   90.00
_cell.angle_gamma   90.00
#
_symmetry.space_group_name_H-M   'P 1'
#
loop_
_entity.id
_entity.type
_entity.pdbx_description
1 polymer ?
#
loop_
_entity_poly.entity_id
_entity_poly.type
_entity_poly.pdbx_seq_one_letter_code
_entity_poly.pdbx_strand_id
1 'polypeptide(L)'
;IAAAWGLDTVHDEEVLRWACQLHEIGLTISHSQYHKHGAYLLRYSDMAGFTQQAQQELAILVRGHRRKFTASIFDGVDPGDLKRLRHLCILVRLAVLIQHSRNLEPPPAFTLQPRENGLLLIFPEGWFDERPLTFADLRNEQDYLAKQDFVLELAGG
;
A
#
# COMPACT_ATOMS: atom_id res chain seq x y z
N ILE A 1 12.87 0.69 -7.73
CA ILE A 1 12.61 0.35 -6.33
C ILE A 1 12.50 -1.16 -6.11
N ALA A 2 11.90 -1.91 -7.05
CA ALA A 2 11.68 -3.34 -6.89
C ALA A 2 12.97 -4.09 -6.54
N ALA A 3 14.03 -3.97 -7.34
CA ALA A 3 15.32 -4.63 -7.08
C ALA A 3 15.95 -4.22 -5.74
N ALA A 4 15.86 -2.93 -5.36
CA ALA A 4 16.42 -2.43 -4.10
C ALA A 4 15.71 -2.98 -2.85
N TRP A 5 14.44 -3.35 -3.00
CA TRP A 5 13.61 -3.91 -1.92
C TRP A 5 13.42 -5.42 -2.02
N GLY A 6 14.03 -6.06 -3.02
CA GLY A 6 13.85 -7.49 -3.28
C GLY A 6 12.42 -7.86 -3.69
N LEU A 7 11.75 -6.96 -4.45
CA LEU A 7 10.37 -7.11 -4.94
C LEU A 7 10.36 -7.26 -6.46
N ASP A 8 11.31 -7.97 -7.03
CA ASP A 8 11.51 -8.10 -8.47
C ASP A 8 10.95 -9.42 -9.05
N THR A 9 10.12 -10.10 -8.29
CA THR A 9 9.48 -11.34 -8.71
C THR A 9 8.15 -11.06 -9.44
N VAL A 10 7.80 -11.93 -10.38
CA VAL A 10 6.48 -11.91 -11.05
C VAL A 10 5.35 -12.03 -10.01
N HIS A 11 5.58 -12.83 -8.95
CA HIS A 11 4.63 -13.00 -7.87
C HIS A 11 4.35 -11.67 -7.12
N ASP A 12 5.40 -10.91 -6.77
CA ASP A 12 5.23 -9.62 -6.08
C ASP A 12 4.44 -8.62 -6.92
N GLU A 13 4.72 -8.57 -8.22
CA GLU A 13 4.03 -7.70 -9.16
C GLU A 13 2.54 -8.07 -9.30
N GLU A 14 2.24 -9.37 -9.39
CA GLU A 14 0.85 -9.86 -9.44
C GLU A 14 0.10 -9.56 -8.14
N VAL A 15 0.69 -9.83 -6.99
CA VAL A 15 0.07 -9.56 -5.69
C VAL A 15 -0.20 -8.08 -5.50
N LEU A 16 0.75 -7.19 -5.86
CA LEU A 16 0.55 -5.73 -5.84
C LEU A 16 -0.61 -5.31 -6.74
N ARG A 17 -0.62 -5.78 -7.97
CA ARG A 17 -1.67 -5.45 -8.94
C ARG A 17 -3.05 -5.85 -8.44
N TRP A 18 -3.18 -7.08 -7.93
CA TRP A 18 -4.45 -7.57 -7.41
C TRP A 18 -4.86 -6.83 -6.12
N ALA A 19 -3.91 -6.51 -5.23
CA ALA A 19 -4.21 -5.73 -4.04
C ALA A 19 -4.76 -4.34 -4.39
N CYS A 20 -4.17 -3.66 -5.38
CA CYS A 20 -4.67 -2.38 -5.86
C CYS A 20 -6.06 -2.47 -6.50
N GLN A 21 -6.40 -3.58 -7.16
CA GLN A 21 -7.73 -3.78 -7.75
C GLN A 21 -8.79 -4.16 -6.72
N LEU A 22 -8.41 -4.90 -5.69
CA LEU A 22 -9.33 -5.49 -4.72
C LEU A 22 -9.41 -4.74 -3.39
N HIS A 23 -8.67 -3.63 -3.21
CA HIS A 23 -8.61 -2.92 -1.92
C HIS A 23 -9.97 -2.42 -1.42
N GLU A 24 -10.93 -2.20 -2.31
CA GLU A 24 -12.30 -1.75 -1.98
C GLU A 24 -13.33 -2.88 -1.93
N ILE A 25 -12.95 -4.15 -2.14
CA ILE A 25 -13.90 -5.27 -2.19
C ILE A 25 -14.79 -5.38 -0.93
N GLY A 26 -14.27 -4.94 0.21
CA GLY A 26 -15.02 -4.94 1.46
C GLY A 26 -16.18 -3.93 1.52
N LEU A 27 -16.27 -2.99 0.58
CA LEU A 27 -17.42 -2.08 0.43
C LEU A 27 -18.72 -2.86 0.11
N THR A 28 -18.60 -4.06 -0.43
CA THR A 28 -19.74 -4.96 -0.67
C THR A 28 -20.44 -5.39 0.64
N ILE A 29 -19.73 -5.33 1.77
CA ILE A 29 -20.28 -5.66 3.10
C ILE A 29 -20.68 -4.37 3.82
N SER A 30 -19.73 -3.42 3.98
CA SER A 30 -19.98 -2.17 4.69
C SER A 30 -18.90 -1.14 4.37
N HIS A 31 -19.31 0.14 4.29
CA HIS A 31 -18.38 1.25 4.18
C HIS A 31 -17.49 1.41 5.44
N SER A 32 -18.07 1.14 6.63
CA SER A 32 -17.30 1.14 7.87
C SER A 32 -16.30 -0.01 7.89
N GLN A 33 -15.03 0.31 8.11
CA GLN A 33 -13.94 -0.67 8.21
C GLN A 33 -13.81 -1.63 7.00
N TYR A 34 -14.15 -1.17 5.80
CA TYR A 34 -14.16 -2.02 4.60
C TYR A 34 -12.83 -2.74 4.34
N HIS A 35 -11.69 -2.17 4.73
CA HIS A 35 -10.39 -2.84 4.67
C HIS A 35 -10.33 -4.14 5.50
N LYS A 36 -11.06 -4.21 6.61
CA LYS A 36 -11.17 -5.45 7.41
C LYS A 36 -12.11 -6.45 6.74
N HIS A 37 -13.23 -5.97 6.23
CA HIS A 37 -14.18 -6.80 5.49
C HIS A 37 -13.54 -7.36 4.21
N GLY A 38 -12.80 -6.54 3.48
CA GLY A 38 -12.06 -6.98 2.30
C GLY A 38 -11.02 -8.05 2.61
N ALA A 39 -10.23 -7.84 3.67
CA ALA A 39 -9.27 -8.85 4.12
C ALA A 39 -9.95 -10.18 4.51
N TYR A 40 -11.10 -10.13 5.19
CA TYR A 40 -11.86 -11.31 5.53
C TYR A 40 -12.36 -12.04 4.27
N LEU A 41 -12.96 -11.31 3.33
CA LEU A 41 -13.42 -11.89 2.06
C LEU A 41 -12.28 -12.56 1.31
N LEU A 42 -11.15 -11.87 1.13
CA LEU A 42 -10.00 -12.41 0.41
C LEU A 42 -9.41 -13.64 1.09
N ARG A 43 -9.44 -13.70 2.42
CA ARG A 43 -8.87 -14.81 3.19
C ARG A 43 -9.71 -16.08 3.15
N TYR A 44 -11.05 -15.94 3.08
CA TYR A 44 -11.97 -17.05 3.31
C TYR A 44 -12.88 -17.37 2.12
N SER A 45 -12.82 -16.59 1.04
CA SER A 45 -13.54 -16.91 -0.19
C SER A 45 -12.79 -17.98 -0.99
N ASP A 46 -13.52 -18.73 -1.77
CA ASP A 46 -12.94 -19.61 -2.78
C ASP A 46 -12.48 -18.75 -3.97
N MET A 47 -11.18 -18.64 -4.17
CA MET A 47 -10.56 -17.83 -5.19
C MET A 47 -9.84 -18.73 -6.20
N ALA A 48 -10.59 -19.22 -7.20
CA ALA A 48 -10.02 -20.04 -8.26
C ALA A 48 -8.86 -19.31 -8.98
N GLY A 49 -7.74 -19.98 -9.12
CA GLY A 49 -6.53 -19.44 -9.74
C GLY A 49 -5.53 -18.78 -8.78
N PHE A 50 -5.88 -18.61 -7.51
CA PHE A 50 -4.96 -18.12 -6.50
C PHE A 50 -4.43 -19.27 -5.64
N THR A 51 -3.13 -19.25 -5.32
CA THR A 51 -2.58 -20.11 -4.29
C THR A 51 -3.04 -19.62 -2.90
N GLN A 52 -3.05 -20.50 -1.90
CA GLN A 52 -3.37 -20.10 -0.53
C GLN A 52 -2.41 -19.01 -0.02
N GLN A 53 -1.13 -19.08 -0.39
CA GLN A 53 -0.15 -18.05 -0.06
C GLN A 53 -0.52 -16.71 -0.65
N ALA A 54 -0.77 -16.62 -1.96
CA ALA A 54 -1.16 -15.38 -2.63
C ALA A 54 -2.44 -14.79 -2.04
N GLN A 55 -3.41 -15.64 -1.70
CA GLN A 55 -4.66 -15.24 -1.07
C GLN A 55 -4.45 -14.64 0.33
N GLN A 56 -3.56 -15.23 1.13
CA GLN A 56 -3.20 -14.70 2.44
C GLN A 56 -2.45 -13.36 2.33
N GLU A 57 -1.50 -13.25 1.41
CA GLU A 57 -0.77 -12.03 1.14
C GLU A 57 -1.70 -10.89 0.71
N LEU A 58 -2.62 -11.16 -0.23
CA LEU A 58 -3.66 -10.20 -0.64
C LEU A 58 -4.52 -9.72 0.54
N ALA A 59 -4.93 -10.65 1.40
CA ALA A 59 -5.70 -10.31 2.59
C ALA A 59 -4.92 -9.37 3.54
N ILE A 60 -3.62 -9.60 3.71
CA ILE A 60 -2.72 -8.74 4.51
C ILE A 60 -2.61 -7.35 3.88
N LEU A 61 -2.34 -7.26 2.58
CA LEU A 61 -2.19 -5.98 1.88
C LEU A 61 -3.49 -5.16 1.93
N VAL A 62 -4.63 -5.80 1.66
CA VAL A 62 -5.94 -5.15 1.75
C VAL A 62 -6.29 -4.79 3.18
N ARG A 63 -5.88 -5.57 4.19
CA ARG A 63 -6.05 -5.21 5.60
C ARG A 63 -5.26 -3.97 5.97
N GLY A 64 -4.05 -3.83 5.43
CA GLY A 64 -3.08 -2.79 5.76
C GLY A 64 -3.14 -1.53 4.92
N HIS A 65 -3.89 -1.48 3.80
CA HIS A 65 -3.81 -0.40 2.81
C HIS A 65 -4.27 0.98 3.32
N ARG A 66 -4.88 1.06 4.49
CA ARG A 66 -5.38 2.32 5.08
C ARG A 66 -5.41 2.28 6.61
N ARG A 67 -5.65 3.45 7.20
CA ARG A 67 -5.71 3.65 8.66
C ARG A 67 -4.34 3.42 9.31
N LYS A 68 -4.33 3.14 10.62
CA LYS A 68 -3.10 2.91 11.37
C LYS A 68 -2.31 1.75 10.78
N PHE A 69 -1.03 1.95 10.57
CA PHE A 69 -0.10 0.91 10.16
C PHE A 69 0.51 0.31 11.42
N THR A 70 0.15 -0.91 11.76
CA THR A 70 0.54 -1.58 13.02
C THR A 70 1.11 -2.96 12.76
N ALA A 71 2.00 -3.44 13.62
CA ALA A 71 2.59 -4.77 13.52
C ALA A 71 1.52 -5.89 13.44
N SER A 72 0.37 -5.70 14.09
CA SER A 72 -0.72 -6.69 14.10
C SER A 72 -1.37 -6.96 12.74
N ILE A 73 -1.07 -6.16 11.72
CA ILE A 73 -1.49 -6.44 10.33
C ILE A 73 -0.79 -7.70 9.82
N PHE A 74 0.41 -7.96 10.32
CA PHE A 74 1.31 -9.02 9.88
C PHE A 74 1.36 -10.21 10.84
N ASP A 75 0.39 -10.34 11.76
CA ASP A 75 0.33 -11.46 12.68
C ASP A 75 0.21 -12.79 11.92
N GLY A 76 1.11 -13.72 12.24
CA GLY A 76 1.18 -15.04 11.60
C GLY A 76 1.96 -15.08 10.29
N VAL A 77 2.59 -13.98 9.87
CA VAL A 77 3.53 -13.94 8.74
C VAL A 77 4.86 -14.59 9.16
N ASP A 78 5.43 -15.37 8.25
CA ASP A 78 6.79 -15.90 8.44
C ASP A 78 7.80 -14.74 8.59
N PRO A 79 8.72 -14.79 9.56
CA PRO A 79 9.71 -13.73 9.74
C PRO A 79 10.54 -13.43 8.50
N GLY A 80 10.78 -14.43 7.63
CA GLY A 80 11.49 -14.26 6.36
C GLY A 80 10.74 -13.40 5.35
N ASP A 81 9.40 -13.45 5.37
CA ASP A 81 8.54 -12.70 4.46
C ASP A 81 8.10 -11.33 5.00
N LEU A 82 8.30 -11.08 6.29
CA LEU A 82 7.76 -9.90 6.97
C LEU A 82 8.22 -8.59 6.31
N LYS A 83 9.51 -8.46 6.01
CA LYS A 83 10.07 -7.26 5.39
C LYS A 83 9.48 -7.03 4.00
N ARG A 84 9.39 -8.10 3.20
CA ARG A 84 8.82 -8.08 1.85
C ARG A 84 7.35 -7.62 1.88
N LEU A 85 6.52 -8.26 2.69
CA LEU A 85 5.10 -7.91 2.80
C LEU A 85 4.86 -6.50 3.36
N ARG A 86 5.71 -6.03 4.29
CA ARG A 86 5.66 -4.63 4.74
C ARG A 86 5.91 -3.65 3.61
N HIS A 87 6.93 -3.89 2.77
CA HIS A 87 7.22 -3.05 1.62
C HIS A 87 6.08 -3.06 0.59
N LEU A 88 5.54 -4.24 0.26
CA LEU A 88 4.39 -4.35 -0.63
C LEU A 88 3.17 -3.59 -0.07
N CYS A 89 2.90 -3.71 1.22
CA CYS A 89 1.80 -2.99 1.88
C CYS A 89 2.00 -1.47 1.82
N ILE A 90 3.21 -0.97 2.04
CA ILE A 90 3.53 0.46 1.90
C ILE A 90 3.28 0.95 0.47
N LEU A 91 3.68 0.18 -0.55
CA LEU A 91 3.42 0.54 -1.94
C LEU A 91 1.92 0.62 -2.26
N VAL A 92 1.11 -0.34 -1.77
CA VAL A 92 -0.35 -0.29 -1.93
C VAL A 92 -0.94 0.93 -1.25
N ARG A 93 -0.51 1.27 -0.03
CA ARG A 93 -0.95 2.45 0.72
C ARG A 93 -0.70 3.73 -0.06
N LEU A 94 0.53 3.90 -0.55
CA LEU A 94 0.92 5.08 -1.32
C LEU A 94 0.15 5.16 -2.66
N ALA A 95 0.00 4.04 -3.35
CA ALA A 95 -0.78 3.98 -4.59
C ALA A 95 -2.24 4.41 -4.36
N VAL A 96 -2.88 3.91 -3.31
CA VAL A 96 -4.25 4.29 -2.95
C VAL A 96 -4.35 5.77 -2.59
N LEU A 97 -3.41 6.32 -1.81
CA LEU A 97 -3.41 7.74 -1.45
C LEU A 97 -3.26 8.66 -2.67
N ILE A 98 -2.32 8.33 -3.56
CA ILE A 98 -2.05 9.13 -4.76
C ILE A 98 -3.22 9.06 -5.76
N GLN A 99 -3.83 7.88 -5.90
CA GLN A 99 -4.98 7.65 -6.79
C GLN A 99 -6.30 8.22 -6.25
N HIS A 100 -6.39 8.45 -4.93
CA HIS A 100 -7.64 8.87 -4.28
C HIS A 100 -8.07 10.31 -4.62
N SER A 101 -7.19 11.10 -5.20
CA SER A 101 -7.56 12.37 -5.84
C SER A 101 -8.41 12.07 -7.08
N ARG A 102 -9.68 11.85 -6.94
CA ARG A 102 -10.75 11.50 -7.92
C ARG A 102 -10.68 12.21 -9.30
N ASN A 103 -9.54 12.69 -9.72
CA ASN A 103 -9.30 13.22 -11.03
C ASN A 103 -9.12 12.05 -12.00
N LEU A 104 -9.84 12.10 -13.11
CA LEU A 104 -9.69 11.18 -14.24
C LEU A 104 -8.32 11.32 -14.94
N GLU A 105 -7.50 12.26 -14.50
CA GLU A 105 -6.15 12.46 -15.00
C GLU A 105 -5.21 11.38 -14.43
N PRO A 106 -4.33 10.84 -15.26
CA PRO A 106 -3.31 9.92 -14.79
C PRO A 106 -2.43 10.62 -13.73
N PRO A 107 -1.94 9.89 -12.73
CA PRO A 107 -1.03 10.47 -11.75
C PRO A 107 0.18 11.07 -12.49
N PRO A 108 0.74 12.19 -12.01
CA PRO A 108 1.94 12.79 -12.61
C PRO A 108 3.08 11.78 -12.55
N ALA A 109 4.05 11.97 -13.42
CA ALA A 109 5.29 11.22 -13.30
C ALA A 109 5.99 11.66 -12.00
N PHE A 110 6.02 10.82 -11.01
CA PHE A 110 6.77 10.99 -9.78
C PHE A 110 7.87 9.93 -9.66
N THR A 111 8.90 10.24 -8.91
CA THR A 111 10.04 9.33 -8.73
C THR A 111 10.02 8.72 -7.32
N LEU A 112 10.26 7.42 -7.27
CA LEU A 112 10.45 6.65 -6.03
C LEU A 112 11.94 6.35 -5.85
N GLN A 113 12.54 6.81 -4.76
CA GLN A 113 13.92 6.51 -4.43
C GLN A 113 13.99 5.77 -3.10
N PRO A 114 14.45 4.51 -3.09
CA PRO A 114 14.62 3.76 -1.85
C PRO A 114 15.69 4.42 -0.96
N ARG A 115 15.47 4.35 0.35
CA ARG A 115 16.40 4.71 1.41
C ARG A 115 16.66 3.49 2.27
N GLU A 116 17.66 3.55 3.13
CA GLU A 116 18.03 2.41 4.00
C GLU A 116 16.84 1.89 4.82
N ASN A 117 16.12 2.79 5.50
CA ASN A 117 14.89 2.49 6.25
C ASN A 117 13.71 3.33 5.78
N GLY A 118 13.54 3.50 4.47
CA GLY A 118 12.51 4.41 4.01
C GLY A 118 12.37 4.53 2.51
N LEU A 119 11.66 5.57 2.13
CA LEU A 119 11.34 5.89 0.75
C LEU A 119 11.28 7.41 0.58
N LEU A 120 11.91 7.93 -0.46
CA LEU A 120 11.73 9.30 -0.92
C LEU A 120 10.78 9.32 -2.13
N LEU A 121 9.71 10.09 -2.02
CA LEU A 121 8.79 10.43 -3.11
C LEU A 121 9.14 11.83 -3.63
N ILE A 122 9.43 11.95 -4.92
CA ILE A 122 9.73 13.23 -5.57
C ILE A 122 8.63 13.53 -6.57
N PHE A 123 7.87 14.59 -6.30
CA PHE A 123 6.79 15.05 -7.17
C PHE A 123 7.26 16.24 -8.03
N PRO A 124 6.57 16.53 -9.15
CA PRO A 124 6.81 17.76 -9.91
C PRO A 124 6.59 19.02 -9.06
N GLU A 125 7.27 20.09 -9.40
CA GLU A 125 7.11 21.41 -8.77
C GLU A 125 5.65 21.89 -8.89
N GLY A 126 5.08 22.43 -7.80
CA GLY A 126 3.71 22.92 -7.72
C GLY A 126 2.63 21.82 -7.56
N TRP A 127 3.00 20.56 -7.57
CA TRP A 127 2.01 19.46 -7.51
C TRP A 127 1.22 19.44 -6.19
N PHE A 128 1.87 19.75 -5.08
CA PHE A 128 1.22 19.79 -3.76
C PHE A 128 0.29 20.99 -3.60
N ASP A 129 0.63 22.13 -4.22
CA ASP A 129 -0.21 23.34 -4.19
C ASP A 129 -1.57 23.08 -4.85
N GLU A 130 -1.58 22.31 -5.93
CA GLU A 130 -2.80 21.91 -6.62
C GLU A 130 -3.60 20.82 -5.89
N ARG A 131 -2.96 20.11 -4.96
CA ARG A 131 -3.53 18.91 -4.29
C ARG A 131 -3.31 18.91 -2.77
N PRO A 132 -3.78 19.97 -2.07
CA PRO A 132 -3.52 20.13 -0.63
C PRO A 132 -4.07 18.98 0.22
N LEU A 133 -5.17 18.35 -0.19
CA LEU A 133 -5.74 17.21 0.54
C LEU A 133 -4.85 15.96 0.41
N THR A 134 -4.35 15.68 -0.80
CA THR A 134 -3.43 14.55 -1.01
C THR A 134 -2.11 14.77 -0.26
N PHE A 135 -1.62 16.01 -0.24
CA PHE A 135 -0.45 16.36 0.55
C PHE A 135 -0.67 16.13 2.05
N ALA A 136 -1.82 16.58 2.58
CA ALA A 136 -2.19 16.34 3.97
C ALA A 136 -2.27 14.83 4.30
N ASP A 137 -2.83 14.04 3.40
CA ASP A 137 -2.92 12.58 3.56
C ASP A 137 -1.54 11.92 3.54
N LEU A 138 -0.63 12.35 2.65
CA LEU A 138 0.77 11.89 2.62
C LEU A 138 1.53 12.28 3.90
N ARG A 139 1.28 13.47 4.47
CA ARG A 139 1.85 13.88 5.76
C ARG A 139 1.35 12.99 6.91
N ASN A 140 0.06 12.68 6.94
CA ASN A 140 -0.48 11.73 7.91
C ASN A 140 0.13 10.32 7.73
N GLU A 141 0.40 9.93 6.50
CA GLU A 141 1.05 8.64 6.20
C GLU A 141 2.49 8.60 6.72
N GLN A 142 3.25 9.71 6.63
CA GLN A 142 4.57 9.81 7.26
C GLN A 142 4.50 9.46 8.76
N ASP A 143 3.50 10.00 9.47
CA ASP A 143 3.32 9.73 10.91
C ASP A 143 2.94 8.27 11.19
N TYR A 144 2.15 7.63 10.31
CA TYR A 144 1.82 6.22 10.48
C TYR A 144 3.01 5.30 10.25
N LEU A 145 3.82 5.58 9.24
CA LEU A 145 4.99 4.78 8.89
C LEU A 145 6.14 4.98 9.89
N ALA A 146 6.35 6.20 10.37
CA ALA A 146 7.37 6.51 11.38
C ALA A 146 7.18 5.71 12.67
N LYS A 147 5.94 5.40 13.08
CA LYS A 147 5.62 4.55 14.23
C LYS A 147 6.03 3.08 14.04
N GLN A 148 6.47 2.72 12.86
CA GLN A 148 6.94 1.39 12.50
C GLN A 148 8.38 1.44 11.95
N ASP A 149 9.15 2.44 12.39
CA ASP A 149 10.56 2.62 12.02
C ASP A 149 10.79 2.70 10.50
N PHE A 150 9.83 3.31 9.77
CA PHE A 150 9.96 3.53 8.34
C PHE A 150 9.80 5.03 8.02
N VAL A 151 10.79 5.60 7.34
CA VAL A 151 10.83 7.02 7.02
C VAL A 151 10.29 7.26 5.61
N LEU A 152 9.17 7.95 5.49
CA LEU A 152 8.66 8.45 4.22
C LEU A 152 9.09 9.91 4.06
N GLU A 153 9.89 10.21 3.04
CA GLU A 153 10.30 11.56 2.68
C GLU A 153 9.50 12.04 1.48
N LEU A 154 9.14 13.33 1.48
CA LEU A 154 8.46 13.99 0.36
C LEU A 154 9.33 15.13 -0.13
N ALA A 155 9.54 15.22 -1.44
CA ALA A 155 10.28 16.29 -2.10
C ALA A 155 9.57 16.76 -3.37
N GLY A 156 9.89 17.98 -3.81
CA GLY A 156 9.18 18.64 -4.90
C GLY A 156 7.85 19.21 -4.41
N GLY A 157 7.07 19.82 -5.27
CA GLY A 157 5.76 20.37 -4.98
C GLY A 157 5.76 21.85 -4.73
#